data_34163759fc2610b618c559f52cf98622
#
_entry.id   34163759fc2610b618c559f52cf98622
#
_cell.length_a   1.000
_cell.length_b   1.000
_cell.length_c   1.000
_cell.angle_alpha   90.00
_cell.angle_beta   90.00
_cell.angle_gamma   90.00
#
_symmetry.space_group_name_H-M   'P 1'
#
loop_
_entity.id
_entity.type
_entity.pdbx_description
1 polymer ?
#
loop_
_entity_poly.entity_id
_entity_poly.type
_entity_poly.pdbx_seq_one_letter_code
_entity_poly.pdbx_strand_id
1 'polypeptide(L)'
;MMLKLFFYVAVLFLAFFGYRSYAATSSSMQIGDDAPSFTLNDAQGQTHYLSDYAGKYLVLYFYPKDDTPGCTKEACHFRDDMTQLEKLGAKVVGISVDSSKSHEDFAKKYHLPFPLLADTNGSVAESYHALTNFYVIKIAKRYTFLINPTGKIAKIYTSVDTSNHSQQIVDDLKVIQTGVK
;
A
#
# COMPACT_ATOMS: atom_id res chain seq x y z
N MET A 1 -19.74 -28.71 -47.96
CA MET A 1 -18.51 -29.02 -47.19
C MET A 1 -17.83 -27.76 -46.64
N MET A 2 -17.77 -26.65 -47.35
CA MET A 2 -17.15 -25.40 -46.97
C MET A 2 -17.83 -24.68 -45.77
N LEU A 3 -19.15 -24.73 -45.64
CA LEU A 3 -19.89 -24.03 -44.59
C LEU A 3 -19.60 -24.60 -43.18
N LYS A 4 -19.37 -25.90 -43.04
CA LYS A 4 -18.98 -26.54 -41.75
C LYS A 4 -17.58 -26.18 -41.32
N LEU A 5 -16.65 -25.97 -42.26
CA LEU A 5 -15.28 -25.57 -42.00
C LEU A 5 -15.21 -24.14 -41.43
N PHE A 6 -16.01 -23.22 -41.99
CA PHE A 6 -16.11 -21.84 -41.47
C PHE A 6 -16.65 -21.78 -40.03
N PHE A 7 -17.61 -22.65 -39.70
CA PHE A 7 -18.16 -22.70 -38.34
C PHE A 7 -17.13 -23.20 -37.33
N TYR A 8 -16.33 -24.20 -37.66
CA TYR A 8 -15.27 -24.70 -36.79
C TYR A 8 -14.13 -23.69 -36.57
N VAL A 9 -13.74 -22.97 -37.60
CA VAL A 9 -12.72 -21.92 -37.51
C VAL A 9 -13.21 -20.75 -36.66
N ALA A 10 -14.47 -20.33 -36.78
CA ALA A 10 -15.08 -19.27 -35.98
C ALA A 10 -15.18 -19.67 -34.49
N VAL A 11 -15.55 -20.91 -34.17
CA VAL A 11 -15.64 -21.43 -32.81
C VAL A 11 -14.24 -21.52 -32.15
N LEU A 12 -13.22 -21.96 -32.90
CA LEU A 12 -11.83 -21.98 -32.41
C LEU A 12 -11.27 -20.59 -32.20
N PHE A 13 -11.63 -19.60 -33.04
CA PHE A 13 -11.20 -18.21 -32.88
C PHE A 13 -11.87 -17.57 -31.67
N LEU A 14 -13.15 -17.83 -31.41
CA LEU A 14 -13.85 -17.35 -30.21
C LEU A 14 -13.33 -18.02 -28.94
N ALA A 15 -13.00 -19.31 -29.00
CA ALA A 15 -12.37 -20.02 -27.89
C ALA A 15 -10.94 -19.49 -27.58
N PHE A 16 -10.15 -19.20 -28.61
CA PHE A 16 -8.79 -18.66 -28.46
C PHE A 16 -8.79 -17.21 -27.96
N PHE A 17 -9.70 -16.35 -28.42
CA PHE A 17 -9.88 -15.00 -27.92
C PHE A 17 -10.50 -14.98 -26.51
N GLY A 18 -11.46 -15.86 -26.22
CA GLY A 18 -12.06 -16.03 -24.90
C GLY A 18 -11.04 -16.51 -23.85
N TYR A 19 -10.13 -17.40 -24.23
CA TYR A 19 -9.10 -17.92 -23.33
C TYR A 19 -8.05 -16.85 -22.95
N ARG A 20 -7.75 -15.92 -23.84
CA ARG A 20 -6.82 -14.81 -23.55
C ARG A 20 -7.40 -13.74 -22.63
N SER A 21 -8.72 -13.61 -22.58
CA SER A 21 -9.40 -12.65 -21.69
C SER A 21 -9.64 -13.20 -20.28
N TYR A 22 -9.52 -14.52 -20.05
CA TYR A 22 -9.76 -15.14 -18.75
C TYR A 22 -8.50 -15.25 -17.87
N ALA A 23 -7.35 -14.88 -18.39
CA ALA A 23 -6.09 -14.84 -17.64
C ALA A 23 -5.82 -13.45 -17.01
N ALA A 24 -6.87 -12.73 -16.60
CA ALA A 24 -6.73 -11.69 -15.59
C ALA A 24 -6.62 -12.39 -14.24
N THR A 25 -5.50 -13.04 -14.02
CA THR A 25 -5.07 -13.53 -12.73
C THR A 25 -5.03 -12.32 -11.79
N SER A 26 -5.77 -12.38 -10.70
CA SER A 26 -5.52 -11.51 -9.54
C SER A 26 -4.13 -11.91 -8.99
N SER A 27 -3.08 -11.43 -9.65
CA SER A 27 -1.73 -11.63 -9.18
C SER A 27 -1.61 -10.81 -7.90
N SER A 28 -1.35 -11.49 -6.78
CA SER A 28 -0.93 -10.82 -5.56
C SER A 28 0.28 -9.94 -5.89
N MET A 29 0.27 -8.71 -5.36
CA MET A 29 1.40 -7.80 -5.49
C MET A 29 2.70 -8.46 -5.06
N GLN A 30 3.77 -8.29 -5.85
CA GLN A 30 5.06 -8.93 -5.63
C GLN A 30 6.18 -7.90 -5.49
N ILE A 31 7.27 -8.34 -4.89
CA ILE A 31 8.52 -7.56 -4.85
C ILE A 31 9.00 -7.35 -6.29
N GLY A 32 9.33 -6.11 -6.64
CA GLY A 32 9.75 -5.69 -7.97
C GLY A 32 8.63 -5.10 -8.83
N ASP A 33 7.36 -5.30 -8.47
CA ASP A 33 6.22 -4.66 -9.16
C ASP A 33 6.28 -3.14 -9.00
N ASP A 34 5.70 -2.42 -9.94
CA ASP A 34 5.46 -0.99 -9.79
C ASP A 34 4.40 -0.76 -8.71
N ALA A 35 4.69 0.13 -7.77
CA ALA A 35 3.72 0.50 -6.75
C ALA A 35 2.52 1.20 -7.39
N PRO A 36 1.26 0.80 -7.08
CA PRO A 36 0.08 1.48 -7.57
C PRO A 36 0.11 2.98 -7.23
N SER A 37 -0.18 3.82 -8.20
CA SER A 37 -0.27 5.26 -7.98
C SER A 37 -1.45 5.60 -7.06
N PHE A 38 -1.30 6.66 -6.28
CA PHE A 38 -2.38 7.19 -5.47
C PHE A 38 -2.44 8.72 -5.55
N THR A 39 -3.62 9.26 -5.25
CA THR A 39 -3.88 10.68 -5.07
C THR A 39 -4.85 10.79 -3.92
N LEU A 40 -4.38 11.20 -2.75
CA LEU A 40 -5.16 11.28 -1.52
C LEU A 40 -4.84 12.59 -0.78
N ASN A 41 -5.79 13.06 0.02
CA ASN A 41 -5.59 14.22 0.87
C ASN A 41 -5.20 13.79 2.29
N ASP A 42 -4.32 14.57 2.90
CA ASP A 42 -4.02 14.45 4.32
C ASP A 42 -5.05 15.18 5.22
N ALA A 43 -4.75 15.20 6.51
CA ALA A 43 -5.57 15.85 7.53
C ALA A 43 -5.68 17.37 7.34
N GLN A 44 -4.73 18.02 6.68
CA GLN A 44 -4.69 19.45 6.41
C GLN A 44 -5.30 19.81 5.04
N GLY A 45 -5.77 18.81 4.27
CA GLY A 45 -6.30 18.97 2.94
C GLY A 45 -5.22 19.09 1.85
N GLN A 46 -3.95 18.87 2.19
CA GLN A 46 -2.89 18.81 1.19
C GLN A 46 -3.00 17.49 0.41
N THR A 47 -2.95 17.59 -0.91
CA THR A 47 -2.96 16.42 -1.78
C THR A 47 -1.57 15.82 -1.89
N HIS A 48 -1.47 14.50 -1.72
CA HIS A 48 -0.27 13.70 -1.85
C HIS A 48 -0.40 12.73 -3.02
N TYR A 49 0.67 12.60 -3.78
CA TYR A 49 0.82 11.67 -4.88
C TYR A 49 1.97 10.70 -4.57
N LEU A 50 1.92 9.48 -5.12
CA LEU A 50 3.06 8.56 -5.02
C LEU A 50 4.35 9.21 -5.56
N SER A 51 4.25 10.01 -6.64
CA SER A 51 5.37 10.70 -7.26
C SER A 51 6.11 11.69 -6.34
N ASP A 52 5.46 12.22 -5.29
CA ASP A 52 6.06 13.15 -4.34
C ASP A 52 7.20 12.50 -3.52
N TYR A 53 7.21 11.18 -3.50
CA TYR A 53 8.19 10.36 -2.78
C TYR A 53 9.28 9.80 -3.70
N ALA A 54 9.29 10.15 -5.00
CA ALA A 54 10.33 9.71 -5.92
C ALA A 54 11.74 10.11 -5.43
N GLY A 55 12.71 9.21 -5.61
CA GLY A 55 14.09 9.41 -5.13
C GLY A 55 14.30 9.08 -3.65
N LYS A 56 13.27 8.66 -2.91
CA LYS A 56 13.33 8.26 -1.50
C LYS A 56 12.69 6.89 -1.32
N TYR A 57 13.06 6.20 -0.25
CA TYR A 57 12.26 5.07 0.20
C TYR A 57 10.95 5.58 0.79
N LEU A 58 9.85 4.88 0.52
CA LEU A 58 8.54 5.17 1.11
C LEU A 58 8.07 3.96 1.91
N VAL A 59 7.84 4.16 3.20
CA VAL A 59 7.13 3.24 4.09
C VAL A 59 5.65 3.60 4.00
N LEU A 60 4.91 2.88 3.18
CA LEU A 60 3.48 3.06 2.99
C LEU A 60 2.73 2.02 3.81
N TYR A 61 2.19 2.43 4.97
CA TYR A 61 1.49 1.49 5.84
C TYR A 61 -0.02 1.73 5.84
N PHE A 62 -0.75 0.65 5.61
CA PHE A 62 -2.21 0.60 5.74
C PHE A 62 -2.57 0.11 7.13
N TYR A 63 -3.57 0.71 7.74
CA TYR A 63 -4.02 0.34 9.09
C TYR A 63 -5.55 0.43 9.20
N PRO A 64 -6.16 -0.40 10.09
CA PRO A 64 -7.61 -0.54 10.15
C PRO A 64 -8.37 0.72 10.54
N LYS A 65 -7.89 1.46 11.58
CA LYS A 65 -8.66 2.56 12.14
C LYS A 65 -7.84 3.42 13.09
N ASP A 66 -8.04 4.75 13.00
CA ASP A 66 -7.47 5.73 13.93
C ASP A 66 -7.83 5.42 15.38
N ASP A 67 -6.93 5.80 16.28
CA ASP A 67 -7.09 5.79 17.73
C ASP A 67 -7.49 4.43 18.34
N THR A 68 -7.24 3.33 17.63
CA THR A 68 -7.35 1.98 18.19
C THR A 68 -6.01 1.54 18.80
N PRO A 69 -6.01 0.68 19.84
CA PRO A 69 -4.78 0.35 20.58
C PRO A 69 -3.62 -0.11 19.71
N GLY A 70 -3.86 -1.01 18.74
CA GLY A 70 -2.82 -1.53 17.84
C GLY A 70 -2.32 -0.50 16.85
N CYS A 71 -3.21 0.31 16.26
CA CYS A 71 -2.84 1.35 15.31
C CYS A 71 -2.10 2.50 15.99
N THR A 72 -2.54 2.89 17.19
CA THR A 72 -1.84 3.89 18.01
C THR A 72 -0.42 3.43 18.35
N LYS A 73 -0.27 2.17 18.76
CA LYS A 73 1.03 1.61 19.09
C LYS A 73 1.97 1.64 17.87
N GLU A 74 1.51 1.20 16.72
CA GLU A 74 2.27 1.20 15.47
C GLU A 74 2.70 2.61 15.05
N ALA A 75 1.75 3.55 15.04
CA ALA A 75 2.00 4.94 14.68
C ALA A 75 3.00 5.62 15.63
N CYS A 76 2.90 5.37 16.95
CA CYS A 76 3.84 5.89 17.92
C CYS A 76 5.25 5.32 17.73
N HIS A 77 5.40 4.03 17.41
CA HIS A 77 6.71 3.46 17.10
C HIS A 77 7.31 4.07 15.82
N PHE A 78 6.52 4.29 14.77
CA PHE A 78 7.00 5.03 13.60
C PHE A 78 7.43 6.45 13.94
N ARG A 79 6.67 7.17 14.77
CA ARG A 79 7.06 8.51 15.27
C ARG A 79 8.40 8.47 16.01
N ASP A 80 8.57 7.53 16.92
CA ASP A 80 9.74 7.42 17.76
C ASP A 80 11.00 7.05 16.95
N ASP A 81 10.84 6.26 15.89
CA ASP A 81 11.93 5.85 14.99
C ASP A 81 12.13 6.76 13.77
N MET A 82 11.36 7.87 13.64
CA MET A 82 11.44 8.78 12.49
C MET A 82 12.85 9.26 12.17
N THR A 83 13.64 9.62 13.19
CA THR A 83 15.02 10.08 13.00
C THR A 83 15.90 9.00 12.34
N GLN A 84 15.70 7.72 12.67
CA GLN A 84 16.43 6.62 12.06
C GLN A 84 15.98 6.39 10.63
N LEU A 85 14.66 6.40 10.37
CA LEU A 85 14.09 6.24 9.03
C LEU A 85 14.54 7.37 8.09
N GLU A 86 14.54 8.61 8.56
CA GLU A 86 14.99 9.76 7.77
C GLU A 86 16.49 9.71 7.44
N LYS A 87 17.33 9.26 8.37
CA LYS A 87 18.76 9.03 8.10
C LYS A 87 19.00 7.98 7.03
N LEU A 88 18.09 7.03 6.89
CA LEU A 88 18.08 6.01 5.84
C LEU A 88 17.37 6.47 4.56
N GLY A 89 17.02 7.76 4.45
CA GLY A 89 16.35 8.33 3.28
C GLY A 89 14.91 7.85 3.09
N ALA A 90 14.26 7.39 4.16
CA ALA A 90 12.89 6.91 4.11
C ALA A 90 11.89 7.97 4.60
N LYS A 91 10.70 7.97 3.98
CA LYS A 91 9.52 8.70 4.42
C LYS A 91 8.44 7.72 4.85
N VAL A 92 7.62 8.13 5.81
CA VAL A 92 6.50 7.32 6.33
C VAL A 92 5.18 7.98 5.93
N VAL A 93 4.23 7.19 5.48
CA VAL A 93 2.87 7.61 5.14
C VAL A 93 1.91 6.54 5.63
N GLY A 94 0.90 6.96 6.41
CA GLY A 94 -0.18 6.07 6.83
C GLY A 94 -1.42 6.26 5.95
N ILE A 95 -2.13 5.17 5.67
CA ILE A 95 -3.39 5.20 4.92
C ILE A 95 -4.44 4.38 5.67
N SER A 96 -5.61 4.97 5.89
CA SER A 96 -6.80 4.24 6.32
C SER A 96 -8.05 4.77 5.62
N VAL A 97 -9.18 4.13 5.85
CA VAL A 97 -10.49 4.57 5.33
C VAL A 97 -11.16 5.63 6.22
N ASP A 98 -10.48 6.08 7.26
CA ASP A 98 -10.97 7.16 8.13
C ASP A 98 -10.98 8.50 7.38
N SER A 99 -11.71 9.47 7.93
CA SER A 99 -11.81 10.82 7.37
C SER A 99 -10.59 11.67 7.72
N SER A 100 -10.32 12.71 6.91
CA SER A 100 -9.28 13.70 7.22
C SER A 100 -9.41 14.30 8.62
N LYS A 101 -10.65 14.51 9.11
CA LYS A 101 -10.89 15.01 10.48
C LYS A 101 -10.45 14.00 11.55
N SER A 102 -10.72 12.71 11.34
CA SER A 102 -10.23 11.66 12.24
C SER A 102 -8.72 11.62 12.28
N HIS A 103 -8.07 11.68 11.11
CA HIS A 103 -6.61 11.74 10.97
C HIS A 103 -6.01 12.97 11.67
N GLU A 104 -6.65 14.14 11.56
CA GLU A 104 -6.21 15.35 12.27
C GLU A 104 -6.18 15.13 13.78
N ASP A 105 -7.29 14.62 14.33
CA ASP A 105 -7.42 14.38 15.77
C ASP A 105 -6.42 13.32 16.25
N PHE A 106 -6.25 12.24 15.49
CA PHE A 106 -5.31 11.18 15.79
C PHE A 106 -3.85 11.67 15.73
N ALA A 107 -3.46 12.36 14.64
CA ALA A 107 -2.10 12.88 14.48
C ALA A 107 -1.77 13.92 15.57
N LYS A 108 -2.72 14.81 15.90
CA LYS A 108 -2.57 15.81 16.96
C LYS A 108 -2.43 15.16 18.33
N LYS A 109 -3.28 14.19 18.65
CA LYS A 109 -3.30 13.50 19.95
C LYS A 109 -1.97 12.79 20.24
N TYR A 110 -1.35 12.19 19.24
CA TYR A 110 -0.13 11.40 19.40
C TYR A 110 1.13 12.06 18.82
N HIS A 111 1.02 13.34 18.38
CA HIS A 111 2.13 14.11 17.83
C HIS A 111 2.84 13.40 16.67
N LEU A 112 2.06 12.83 15.74
CA LEU A 112 2.60 12.11 14.59
C LEU A 112 3.22 13.09 13.58
N PRO A 113 4.53 12.94 13.22
CA PRO A 113 5.24 13.90 12.37
C PRO A 113 5.15 13.56 10.87
N PHE A 114 4.31 12.63 10.47
CA PHE A 114 4.15 12.16 9.10
C PHE A 114 2.67 12.22 8.67
N PRO A 115 2.39 12.31 7.36
CA PRO A 115 1.03 12.41 6.87
C PRO A 115 0.24 11.11 7.06
N LEU A 116 -1.04 11.29 7.42
CA LEU A 116 -2.07 10.27 7.38
C LEU A 116 -3.04 10.64 6.26
N LEU A 117 -3.25 9.75 5.30
CA LEU A 117 -4.01 9.99 4.08
C LEU A 117 -5.38 9.30 4.13
N ALA A 118 -6.42 10.06 3.82
CA ALA A 118 -7.82 9.62 3.89
C ALA A 118 -8.25 8.90 2.60
N ASP A 119 -8.21 7.59 2.59
CA ASP A 119 -8.76 6.73 1.52
C ASP A 119 -10.20 6.32 1.85
N THR A 120 -11.09 7.30 1.99
CA THR A 120 -12.46 7.09 2.52
C THR A 120 -13.31 6.13 1.69
N ASN A 121 -13.01 5.94 0.42
CA ASN A 121 -13.68 4.98 -0.44
C ASN A 121 -12.96 3.62 -0.53
N GLY A 122 -11.74 3.51 0.03
CA GLY A 122 -10.93 2.29 0.05
C GLY A 122 -10.28 1.95 -1.30
N SER A 123 -10.28 2.85 -2.27
CA SER A 123 -9.79 2.56 -3.63
C SER A 123 -8.28 2.32 -3.68
N VAL A 124 -7.52 3.07 -2.89
CA VAL A 124 -6.07 2.89 -2.81
C VAL A 124 -5.74 1.62 -2.04
N ALA A 125 -6.38 1.37 -0.90
CA ALA A 125 -6.21 0.12 -0.16
C ALA A 125 -6.58 -1.11 -1.03
N GLU A 126 -7.59 -1.00 -1.90
CA GLU A 126 -7.96 -2.06 -2.85
C GLU A 126 -6.87 -2.29 -3.90
N SER A 127 -6.31 -1.24 -4.49
CA SER A 127 -5.23 -1.35 -5.49
C SER A 127 -3.96 -2.00 -4.93
N TYR A 128 -3.71 -1.84 -3.63
CA TYR A 128 -2.63 -2.49 -2.88
C TYR A 128 -3.03 -3.85 -2.28
N HIS A 129 -4.20 -4.40 -2.60
CA HIS A 129 -4.75 -5.63 -1.98
C HIS A 129 -4.83 -5.57 -0.45
N ALA A 130 -4.78 -4.37 0.11
CA ALA A 130 -4.82 -4.06 1.53
C ALA A 130 -6.23 -3.68 2.01
N LEU A 131 -7.29 -4.01 1.27
CA LEU A 131 -8.67 -3.77 1.68
C LEU A 131 -9.35 -5.06 2.10
N THR A 132 -10.10 -5.00 3.21
CA THR A 132 -11.16 -5.96 3.55
C THR A 132 -12.48 -5.27 3.25
N ASN A 133 -13.26 -5.88 2.37
CA ASN A 133 -14.59 -5.40 2.02
C ASN A 133 -15.61 -6.43 2.46
N PHE A 134 -16.43 -6.09 3.45
CA PHE A 134 -17.48 -6.96 3.96
C PHE A 134 -18.82 -6.23 3.86
N TYR A 135 -19.53 -6.44 2.75
CA TYR A 135 -20.81 -5.78 2.38
C TYR A 135 -20.66 -4.25 2.36
N VAL A 136 -21.08 -3.58 3.44
CA VAL A 136 -21.06 -2.11 3.57
C VAL A 136 -19.89 -1.59 4.39
N ILE A 137 -19.08 -2.49 4.96
CA ILE A 137 -17.95 -2.12 5.82
C ILE A 137 -16.64 -2.32 5.04
N LYS A 138 -15.91 -1.22 4.85
CA LYS A 138 -14.57 -1.24 4.29
C LYS A 138 -13.56 -0.96 5.39
N ILE A 139 -12.53 -1.78 5.49
CA ILE A 139 -11.48 -1.65 6.50
C ILE A 139 -10.16 -1.96 5.82
N ALA A 140 -9.17 -1.09 5.96
CA ALA A 140 -7.82 -1.40 5.53
C ALA A 140 -7.22 -2.52 6.39
N LYS A 141 -6.53 -3.45 5.75
CA LYS A 141 -5.73 -4.47 6.45
C LYS A 141 -4.48 -3.80 7.01
N ARG A 142 -3.86 -4.45 7.99
CA ARG A 142 -2.56 -4.00 8.49
C ARG A 142 -1.44 -4.54 7.63
N TYR A 143 -1.21 -3.87 6.50
CA TYR A 143 -0.16 -4.19 5.53
C TYR A 143 0.77 -3.00 5.37
N THR A 144 2.06 -3.27 5.18
CA THR A 144 3.04 -2.24 4.88
C THR A 144 3.80 -2.60 3.62
N PHE A 145 4.03 -1.62 2.79
CA PHE A 145 4.81 -1.71 1.56
C PHE A 145 6.02 -0.78 1.68
N LEU A 146 7.21 -1.36 1.59
CA LEU A 146 8.42 -0.58 1.42
C LEU A 146 8.63 -0.38 -0.08
N ILE A 147 8.55 0.87 -0.51
CA ILE A 147 8.70 1.27 -1.92
C ILE A 147 10.08 1.91 -2.08
N ASN A 148 10.82 1.50 -3.10
CA ASN A 148 12.16 2.00 -3.37
C ASN A 148 12.14 3.37 -4.09
N PRO A 149 13.29 4.07 -4.20
CA PRO A 149 13.37 5.37 -4.85
C PRO A 149 12.91 5.43 -6.32
N THR A 150 12.78 4.28 -7.00
CA THR A 150 12.28 4.18 -8.38
C THR A 150 10.79 3.86 -8.47
N GLY A 151 10.07 3.83 -7.33
CA GLY A 151 8.63 3.56 -7.29
C GLY A 151 8.25 2.08 -7.34
N LYS A 152 9.20 1.16 -7.11
CA LYS A 152 8.94 -0.29 -7.10
C LYS A 152 8.84 -0.83 -5.68
N ILE A 153 8.02 -1.86 -5.50
CA ILE A 153 7.87 -2.59 -4.24
C ILE A 153 9.20 -3.29 -3.90
N ALA A 154 9.85 -2.85 -2.84
CA ALA A 154 11.08 -3.45 -2.32
C ALA A 154 10.80 -4.56 -1.29
N LYS A 155 9.73 -4.40 -0.49
CA LYS A 155 9.31 -5.40 0.51
C LYS A 155 7.82 -5.25 0.83
N ILE A 156 7.19 -6.35 1.22
CA ILE A 156 5.76 -6.41 1.60
C ILE A 156 5.65 -7.07 2.97
N TYR A 157 4.90 -6.44 3.87
CA TYR A 157 4.63 -6.95 5.21
C TYR A 157 3.12 -7.14 5.36
N THR A 158 2.68 -8.40 5.40
CA THR A 158 1.26 -8.77 5.55
C THR A 158 0.91 -9.29 6.94
N SER A 159 1.94 -9.52 7.76
CA SER A 159 1.81 -9.90 9.18
C SER A 159 2.69 -8.96 10.00
N VAL A 160 2.05 -8.00 10.65
CA VAL A 160 2.73 -6.88 11.33
C VAL A 160 2.59 -7.02 12.83
N ASP A 161 3.73 -7.12 13.54
CA ASP A 161 3.81 -6.91 14.98
C ASP A 161 3.97 -5.42 15.28
N THR A 162 2.89 -4.80 15.70
CA THR A 162 2.85 -3.35 15.98
C THR A 162 3.87 -2.87 17.02
N SER A 163 4.48 -3.78 17.77
CA SER A 163 5.49 -3.46 18.80
C SER A 163 6.90 -3.28 18.23
N ASN A 164 7.20 -3.96 17.10
CA ASN A 164 8.56 -4.03 16.57
C ASN A 164 8.62 -3.64 15.08
N HIS A 165 7.49 -3.26 14.48
CA HIS A 165 7.40 -3.10 13.03
C HIS A 165 8.29 -1.98 12.48
N SER A 166 8.33 -0.83 13.14
CA SER A 166 9.19 0.29 12.73
C SER A 166 10.67 -0.09 12.75
N GLN A 167 11.12 -0.77 13.82
CA GLN A 167 12.49 -1.26 13.94
C GLN A 167 12.81 -2.33 12.88
N GLN A 168 11.87 -3.23 12.60
CA GLN A 168 12.01 -4.22 11.52
C GLN A 168 12.26 -3.52 10.16
N ILE A 169 11.52 -2.45 9.87
CA ILE A 169 11.71 -1.68 8.63
C ILE A 169 13.06 -0.96 8.61
N VAL A 170 13.50 -0.39 9.72
CA VAL A 170 14.83 0.22 9.86
C VAL A 170 15.93 -0.79 9.54
N ASP A 171 15.83 -2.01 10.08
CA ASP A 171 16.84 -3.05 9.85
C ASP A 171 16.79 -3.58 8.42
N ASP A 172 15.61 -3.76 7.84
CA ASP A 172 15.44 -4.13 6.43
C ASP A 172 16.00 -3.08 5.47
N LEU A 173 15.80 -1.79 5.75
CA LEU A 173 16.36 -0.69 4.97
C LEU A 173 17.89 -0.72 4.99
N LYS A 174 18.51 -0.97 6.15
CA LYS A 174 19.98 -1.11 6.26
C LYS A 174 20.47 -2.26 5.36
N VAL A 175 19.81 -3.42 5.42
CA VAL A 175 20.17 -4.58 4.60
C VAL A 175 20.01 -4.28 3.12
N ILE A 176 18.90 -3.68 2.70
CA ILE A 176 18.62 -3.35 1.29
C ILE A 176 19.67 -2.36 0.75
N GLN A 177 20.06 -1.35 1.54
CA GLN A 177 21.01 -0.33 1.11
C GLN A 177 22.45 -0.80 1.09
N THR A 178 22.82 -1.76 1.94
CA THR A 178 24.18 -2.34 1.94
C THR A 178 24.37 -3.41 0.88
N GLY A 179 23.31 -3.88 0.23
CA GLY A 179 23.38 -4.93 -0.79
C GLY A 179 23.81 -6.30 -0.23
N VAL A 180 23.89 -6.44 1.08
CA VAL A 180 24.20 -7.72 1.74
C VAL A 180 22.97 -8.62 1.66
N LYS A 181 23.08 -9.70 0.87
CA LYS A 181 22.07 -10.78 0.80
C LYS A 181 22.32 -11.80 1.90
#